data_ad548b6c637f7f436437eb8a607028f0
#
_entry.id   ad548b6c637f7f436437eb8a607028f0
#
_cell.length_a   1.000
_cell.length_b   1.000
_cell.length_c   1.000
_cell.angle_alpha   90.00
_cell.angle_beta   90.00
_cell.angle_gamma   90.00
#
_symmetry.space_group_name_H-M   'P 1'
#
loop_
_entity.id
_entity.type
_entity.pdbx_description
1 polymer ?
#
loop_
_entity_poly.entity_id
_entity_poly.type
_entity_poly.pdbx_seq_one_letter_code
_entity_poly.pdbx_strand_id
1 'polypeptide(L)'
;GTPNLVSLIQLLSREWPPRAAAFDSDTSSSCVLETNITPLMILQSINQISMLFRTSFLLFTLAFPSHANGDAWRDDLIVELPGYGKTPTPHFSGYLDGSDGCDKAVNGPLCQIHYWLALAESDALSAPVVLWLNGGPGASSIIGFLEEEGPLLINATGGFMENPWGWTRYANLLAIEAPIGVGYSFCSRQLQGKPCKNTDRYTASTSRAALVNFFSEKFPELAQNDFFITGESYAGVYIPTLSKEILDHTDINLKGIAVGDPCTDNKAQSESMDSLWYSHKYGLLDDEMFDLLWNKCNARVPNLMTRGGVHHVAHDLNKELKTIENLEERKSRAQELYHEIVLNGNFEKLKDSPECTIAFRKFLISSSNSLSQDWEKIFVDDYSLFAPVSSLEHEQLAAWMRRKDVRQALHVDHASTTTWPYASVGFDYLKEYHACNWNDSISLNISMIDVYKTVIPKLDRTWIYNGDTDPCVSYEGTRLAVKQIQIDELDGGSYRPWFYYHSAASIEVLAEKSALFGPNLVAQDMGAQMGGEVTDYELGLSFVTFHGSGHMVPQFRPQATLHFLEKFLKREKLAPLMPLNATLADMNIKDFHAAMNAWRDEASSAPYVNKENEERGKWTSAIN
;
A
#
# COMPACT_ATOMS: atom_id res chain seq x y z
N GLY A 1 29.78 11.08 25.63
CA GLY A 1 29.16 11.39 24.34
C GLY A 1 27.84 10.66 24.26
N THR A 2 26.79 11.33 23.91
CA THR A 2 25.48 10.74 23.60
C THR A 2 25.65 9.85 22.39
N PRO A 3 25.06 8.62 22.36
CA PRO A 3 25.15 7.79 21.18
C PRO A 3 24.41 8.46 20.02
N ASN A 4 25.04 8.53 18.85
CA ASN A 4 24.39 8.91 17.61
C ASN A 4 23.41 7.79 17.17
N LEU A 5 22.61 7.99 16.14
CA LEU A 5 21.63 6.99 15.65
C LEU A 5 22.30 5.65 15.36
N VAL A 6 23.51 5.65 14.82
CA VAL A 6 24.32 4.44 14.57
C VAL A 6 24.57 3.68 15.87
N SER A 7 24.99 4.39 16.93
CA SER A 7 25.22 3.79 18.24
C SER A 7 23.92 3.32 18.89
N LEU A 8 22.82 4.03 18.68
CA LEU A 8 21.49 3.62 19.18
C LEU A 8 20.99 2.37 18.44
N ILE A 9 21.05 2.33 17.12
CA ILE A 9 20.68 1.15 16.33
C ILE A 9 21.54 -0.04 16.74
N GLN A 10 22.85 0.13 16.96
CA GLN A 10 23.73 -0.91 17.46
C GLN A 10 23.40 -1.34 18.89
N LEU A 11 22.90 -0.43 19.73
CA LEU A 11 22.50 -0.72 21.10
C LEU A 11 21.13 -1.42 21.11
N LEU A 12 20.19 -0.90 20.33
CA LEU A 12 18.85 -1.47 20.21
C LEU A 12 18.86 -2.81 19.47
N SER A 13 19.76 -3.05 18.51
CA SER A 13 19.94 -4.35 17.86
C SER A 13 20.43 -5.43 18.83
N ARG A 14 21.03 -5.07 19.97
CA ARG A 14 21.34 -5.99 21.06
C ARG A 14 20.13 -6.31 21.94
N GLU A 15 19.20 -5.36 22.04
CA GLU A 15 17.95 -5.51 22.77
C GLU A 15 16.81 -6.09 21.89
N TRP A 16 16.96 -5.99 20.55
CA TRP A 16 16.15 -6.63 19.52
C TRP A 16 17.02 -7.60 18.71
N PRO A 17 17.37 -8.77 19.25
CA PRO A 17 18.12 -9.75 18.45
C PRO A 17 17.24 -10.20 17.28
N PRO A 18 17.84 -10.45 16.08
CA PRO A 18 17.12 -11.04 14.97
C PRO A 18 16.44 -12.32 15.47
N ARG A 19 15.14 -12.43 15.24
CA ARG A 19 14.40 -13.65 15.59
C ARG A 19 14.92 -14.77 14.70
N ALA A 20 15.67 -15.69 15.29
CA ALA A 20 15.89 -16.99 14.67
C ALA A 20 14.53 -17.68 14.56
N ALA A 21 14.13 -18.04 13.36
CA ALA A 21 12.99 -18.90 13.12
C ALA A 21 13.29 -20.27 13.75
N ALA A 22 12.91 -20.46 15.02
CA ALA A 22 12.97 -21.74 15.70
C ALA A 22 11.59 -22.41 15.57
N PHE A 23 11.41 -23.19 14.53
CA PHE A 23 10.45 -24.28 14.54
C PHE A 23 11.25 -25.58 14.56
N ASP A 24 11.43 -26.12 15.75
CA ASP A 24 11.82 -27.53 15.91
C ASP A 24 10.53 -28.33 16.13
N SER A 25 10.13 -29.07 15.12
CA SER A 25 9.16 -30.13 15.21
C SER A 25 9.91 -31.43 15.46
N ASP A 26 9.65 -32.03 16.57
CA ASP A 26 9.76 -33.43 16.99
C ASP A 26 10.60 -33.62 18.25
N THR A 27 9.90 -33.88 19.33
CA THR A 27 10.03 -35.16 20.06
C THR A 27 9.09 -35.16 21.28
N SER A 28 8.14 -36.06 21.23
CA SER A 28 7.41 -36.55 22.42
C SER A 28 8.38 -37.25 23.37
N SER A 29 8.57 -36.70 24.57
CA SER A 29 8.99 -37.47 25.73
C SER A 29 8.64 -36.73 27.03
N SER A 30 7.72 -37.29 27.71
CA SER A 30 7.33 -36.96 29.06
C SER A 30 8.51 -37.11 30.04
N CYS A 31 8.85 -36.06 30.77
CA CYS A 31 9.52 -36.17 32.04
C CYS A 31 9.06 -35.06 32.98
N VAL A 32 8.28 -35.46 33.96
CA VAL A 32 7.86 -34.66 35.10
C VAL A 32 9.06 -34.50 36.02
N LEU A 33 9.48 -33.27 36.26
CA LEU A 33 10.33 -32.92 37.40
C LEU A 33 9.72 -31.72 38.12
N GLU A 34 9.06 -32.02 39.21
CA GLU A 34 8.66 -31.00 40.20
C GLU A 34 9.90 -30.38 40.84
N THR A 35 10.04 -29.08 40.71
CA THR A 35 10.90 -28.29 41.59
C THR A 35 10.09 -27.14 42.17
N ASN A 36 9.81 -27.26 43.47
CA ASN A 36 9.23 -26.22 44.31
C ASN A 36 10.18 -25.01 44.39
N ILE A 37 9.81 -23.91 43.78
CA ILE A 37 10.41 -22.58 44.04
C ILE A 37 9.26 -21.65 44.46
N THR A 38 9.34 -21.14 45.66
CA THR A 38 8.34 -20.25 46.24
C THR A 38 8.33 -18.87 45.57
N PRO A 39 7.16 -18.25 45.38
CA PRO A 39 6.99 -16.98 44.65
C PRO A 39 7.66 -15.75 45.29
N LEU A 40 8.21 -15.86 46.47
CA LEU A 40 8.73 -14.72 47.22
C LEU A 40 10.14 -14.25 46.81
N MET A 41 10.94 -15.10 46.15
CA MET A 41 12.29 -14.70 45.72
C MET A 41 12.34 -13.99 44.34
N ILE A 42 11.31 -14.17 43.52
CA ILE A 42 11.27 -13.54 42.19
C ILE A 42 10.90 -12.05 42.30
N LEU A 43 10.04 -11.68 43.26
CA LEU A 43 9.62 -10.28 43.48
C LEU A 43 10.74 -9.36 44.02
N GLN A 44 11.71 -9.90 44.76
CA GLN A 44 12.82 -9.07 45.24
C GLN A 44 13.90 -8.77 44.20
N SER A 45 14.12 -9.67 43.27
CA SER A 45 15.08 -9.44 42.16
C SER A 45 14.55 -8.46 41.11
N ILE A 46 13.26 -8.46 40.84
CA ILE A 46 12.64 -7.54 39.86
C ILE A 46 12.62 -6.10 40.38
N ASN A 47 12.41 -5.89 41.69
CA ASN A 47 12.43 -4.54 42.26
C ASN A 47 13.82 -3.90 42.36
N GLN A 48 14.89 -4.67 42.49
CA GLN A 48 16.26 -4.12 42.50
C GLN A 48 16.72 -3.73 41.11
N ILE A 49 16.35 -4.47 40.06
CA ILE A 49 16.64 -4.15 38.66
C ILE A 49 15.87 -2.89 38.22
N SER A 50 14.59 -2.79 38.61
CA SER A 50 13.75 -1.63 38.32
C SER A 50 14.25 -0.32 38.96
N MET A 51 14.87 -0.39 40.16
CA MET A 51 15.40 0.79 40.85
C MET A 51 16.73 1.27 40.27
N LEU A 52 17.58 0.39 39.79
CA LEU A 52 18.83 0.77 39.10
C LEU A 52 18.58 1.41 37.73
N PHE A 53 17.55 0.98 37.01
CA PHE A 53 17.18 1.60 35.73
C PHE A 53 16.50 2.96 35.88
N ARG A 54 15.69 3.16 36.94
CA ARG A 54 15.05 4.47 37.18
C ARG A 54 16.04 5.56 37.62
N THR A 55 17.08 5.21 38.34
CA THR A 55 18.12 6.21 38.77
C THR A 55 19.10 6.55 37.66
N SER A 56 19.37 5.66 36.71
CA SER A 56 20.22 5.99 35.55
C SER A 56 19.50 6.86 34.51
N PHE A 57 18.17 6.75 34.38
CA PHE A 57 17.38 7.54 33.44
C PHE A 57 17.10 8.96 33.93
N LEU A 58 16.96 9.17 35.25
CA LEU A 58 16.72 10.52 35.82
C LEU A 58 17.98 11.40 35.90
N LEU A 59 19.18 10.83 35.86
CA LEU A 59 20.44 11.59 35.89
C LEU A 59 20.89 12.04 34.47
N PHE A 60 20.23 11.57 33.41
CA PHE A 60 20.55 11.96 32.04
C PHE A 60 19.76 13.17 31.50
N THR A 61 18.76 13.66 32.25
CA THR A 61 17.88 14.73 31.77
C THR A 61 18.26 16.15 32.25
N LEU A 62 19.35 16.35 32.97
CA LEU A 62 19.67 17.65 33.58
C LEU A 62 21.03 18.23 33.25
N ALA A 63 21.59 18.07 32.09
CA ALA A 63 22.67 18.98 31.63
C ALA A 63 23.08 18.68 30.19
N PHE A 64 22.44 19.28 29.18
CA PHE A 64 23.15 19.55 27.92
C PHE A 64 22.63 20.80 27.23
N PRO A 65 23.52 21.68 26.77
CA PRO A 65 23.17 22.82 25.94
C PRO A 65 22.98 22.39 24.49
N SER A 66 21.95 22.95 23.89
CA SER A 66 21.66 23.17 22.46
C SER A 66 22.52 22.55 21.37
N HIS A 67 21.87 21.74 20.54
CA HIS A 67 21.92 21.70 19.09
C HIS A 67 23.28 21.52 18.41
N ALA A 68 23.64 20.27 18.23
CA ALA A 68 24.37 19.83 17.06
C ALA A 68 23.43 18.99 16.21
N ASN A 69 23.38 19.23 14.90
CA ASN A 69 22.45 18.75 13.87
C ASN A 69 22.40 17.22 13.65
N GLY A 70 22.34 16.38 14.63
CA GLY A 70 22.40 14.92 14.46
C GLY A 70 21.44 14.09 15.34
N ASP A 71 20.57 14.73 16.13
CA ASP A 71 19.74 14.04 17.12
C ASP A 71 18.23 14.36 16.99
N ALA A 72 17.80 14.92 15.87
CA ALA A 72 16.41 15.36 15.65
C ALA A 72 15.37 14.23 15.65
N TRP A 73 15.79 12.97 15.45
CA TRP A 73 14.96 11.77 15.51
C TRP A 73 14.64 11.33 16.95
N ARG A 74 15.39 11.81 17.97
CA ARG A 74 15.26 11.31 19.36
C ARG A 74 13.89 11.59 19.95
N ASP A 75 13.35 12.76 19.64
CA ASP A 75 12.05 13.18 20.15
C ASP A 75 10.90 12.43 19.44
N ASP A 76 11.19 11.76 18.32
CA ASP A 76 10.24 11.04 17.50
C ASP A 76 10.24 9.50 17.77
N LEU A 77 11.13 9.00 18.66
CA LEU A 77 11.20 7.57 18.99
C LEU A 77 9.95 7.11 19.75
N ILE A 78 9.26 6.12 19.23
CA ILE A 78 8.15 5.43 19.90
C ILE A 78 8.73 4.44 20.90
N VAL A 79 8.64 4.74 22.19
CA VAL A 79 9.16 3.89 23.26
C VAL A 79 8.29 2.65 23.47
N GLU A 80 6.97 2.85 23.47
CA GLU A 80 5.95 1.80 23.59
C GLU A 80 4.73 2.20 22.76
N LEU A 81 4.16 1.24 22.06
CA LEU A 81 2.95 1.43 21.28
C LEU A 81 1.73 1.07 22.14
N PRO A 82 0.79 2.00 22.39
CA PRO A 82 -0.35 1.76 23.25
C PRO A 82 -1.24 0.61 22.77
N GLY A 83 -1.39 -0.41 23.62
CA GLY A 83 -2.15 -1.63 23.30
C GLY A 83 -1.30 -2.77 22.75
N TYR A 84 -0.02 -2.53 22.45
CA TYR A 84 0.92 -3.56 22.00
C TYR A 84 2.16 -3.66 22.92
N GLY A 85 2.72 -2.54 23.35
CA GLY A 85 3.97 -2.47 24.10
C GLY A 85 5.16 -2.14 23.20
N LYS A 86 6.29 -2.80 23.42
CA LYS A 86 7.53 -2.57 22.65
C LYS A 86 7.41 -3.19 21.25
N THR A 87 7.64 -2.37 20.23
CA THR A 87 7.57 -2.78 18.82
C THR A 87 8.67 -3.78 18.43
N PRO A 88 8.49 -4.62 17.39
CA PRO A 88 9.49 -5.61 16.97
C PRO A 88 10.83 -4.99 16.56
N THR A 89 10.80 -3.79 15.99
CA THR A 89 11.96 -2.97 15.61
C THR A 89 11.76 -1.56 16.12
N PRO A 90 12.80 -0.69 16.17
CA PRO A 90 12.62 0.71 16.52
C PRO A 90 11.68 1.43 15.55
N HIS A 91 10.67 2.09 16.10
CA HIS A 91 9.72 2.91 15.35
C HIS A 91 9.88 4.38 15.73
N PHE A 92 9.65 5.26 14.77
CA PHE A 92 9.69 6.72 14.93
C PHE A 92 8.45 7.33 14.28
N SER A 93 7.88 8.33 14.93
CA SER A 93 6.74 9.07 14.41
C SER A 93 6.83 10.52 14.87
N GLY A 94 6.46 11.45 13.99
CA GLY A 94 6.53 12.88 14.24
C GLY A 94 6.23 13.66 12.97
N TYR A 95 6.88 14.81 12.81
CA TYR A 95 6.64 15.70 11.67
C TYR A 95 7.88 15.95 10.83
N LEU A 96 7.67 16.02 9.52
CA LEU A 96 8.63 16.48 8.52
C LEU A 96 8.18 17.85 7.99
N ASP A 97 9.15 18.75 7.79
CA ASP A 97 8.85 20.07 7.23
C ASP A 97 8.69 20.03 5.71
N GLY A 98 7.46 20.17 5.25
CA GLY A 98 7.08 20.28 3.84
C GLY A 98 6.91 21.70 3.33
N SER A 99 7.22 22.71 4.18
CA SER A 99 6.87 24.12 3.91
C SER A 99 7.50 24.69 2.64
N ASP A 100 8.68 24.21 2.23
CA ASP A 100 9.35 24.69 1.01
C ASP A 100 8.70 24.17 -0.29
N GLY A 101 7.91 23.11 -0.21
CA GLY A 101 7.12 22.60 -1.35
C GLY A 101 5.66 23.04 -1.34
N CYS A 102 5.22 23.69 -0.28
CA CYS A 102 3.83 24.08 -0.04
C CYS A 102 3.50 25.44 -0.66
N ASP A 103 2.27 25.61 -1.16
CA ASP A 103 1.79 26.93 -1.57
C ASP A 103 1.58 27.83 -0.35
N LYS A 104 2.63 28.60 -0.03
CA LYS A 104 2.63 29.51 1.13
C LYS A 104 1.59 30.64 1.02
N ALA A 105 1.22 31.04 -0.19
CA ALA A 105 0.20 32.08 -0.40
C ALA A 105 -1.21 31.58 -0.04
N VAL A 106 -1.45 30.29 -0.23
CA VAL A 106 -2.75 29.67 0.02
C VAL A 106 -2.82 28.99 1.38
N ASN A 107 -1.83 28.17 1.73
CA ASN A 107 -1.82 27.34 2.94
C ASN A 107 -1.13 28.01 4.14
N GLY A 108 -0.45 29.14 3.92
CA GLY A 108 0.36 29.83 4.90
C GLY A 108 1.79 29.28 4.98
N PRO A 109 2.62 29.83 5.90
CA PRO A 109 4.05 29.55 5.93
C PRO A 109 4.43 28.15 6.41
N LEU A 110 3.53 27.45 7.12
CA LEU A 110 3.81 26.16 7.75
C LEU A 110 2.99 25.05 7.08
N CYS A 111 3.68 24.00 6.64
CA CYS A 111 3.12 22.74 6.18
C CYS A 111 3.90 21.59 6.79
N GLN A 112 3.25 20.82 7.68
CA GLN A 112 3.87 19.73 8.43
C GLN A 112 3.27 18.40 7.99
N ILE A 113 4.11 17.51 7.51
CA ILE A 113 3.74 16.16 7.08
C ILE A 113 4.01 15.18 8.23
N HIS A 114 2.98 14.53 8.73
CA HIS A 114 3.16 13.44 9.67
C HIS A 114 3.78 12.22 8.98
N TYR A 115 4.72 11.56 9.66
CA TYR A 115 5.38 10.35 9.20
C TYR A 115 5.44 9.28 10.28
N TRP A 116 5.55 8.02 9.84
CA TRP A 116 5.88 6.88 10.67
C TRP A 116 6.95 6.06 9.96
N LEU A 117 8.08 5.84 10.65
CA LEU A 117 9.19 5.01 10.19
C LEU A 117 9.32 3.79 11.10
N ALA A 118 9.33 2.59 10.52
CA ALA A 118 9.76 1.36 11.19
C ALA A 118 11.09 0.90 10.58
N LEU A 119 12.10 0.68 11.39
CA LEU A 119 13.40 0.23 10.91
C LEU A 119 13.34 -1.24 10.48
N ALA A 120 14.22 -1.62 9.56
CA ALA A 120 14.37 -3.00 9.11
C ALA A 120 14.75 -3.93 10.28
N GLU A 121 14.29 -5.16 10.21
CA GLU A 121 14.57 -6.21 11.22
C GLU A 121 16.06 -6.59 11.27
N SER A 122 16.77 -6.38 10.18
CA SER A 122 18.22 -6.59 10.11
C SER A 122 18.89 -5.46 9.31
N ASP A 123 20.14 -5.17 9.69
CA ASP A 123 21.01 -4.23 8.97
C ASP A 123 20.38 -2.86 8.65
N ALA A 124 19.54 -2.34 9.54
CA ALA A 124 18.73 -1.13 9.33
C ALA A 124 19.52 0.08 8.80
N LEU A 125 20.81 0.23 9.17
CA LEU A 125 21.64 1.33 8.68
C LEU A 125 22.02 1.21 7.20
N SER A 126 21.98 0.02 6.63
CA SER A 126 22.32 -0.23 5.22
C SER A 126 21.13 -0.76 4.41
N ALA A 127 20.05 -1.15 5.08
CA ALA A 127 18.81 -1.57 4.43
C ALA A 127 18.21 -0.42 3.61
N PRO A 128 17.61 -0.69 2.45
CA PRO A 128 16.94 0.35 1.67
C PRO A 128 15.83 1.03 2.48
N VAL A 129 15.51 2.28 2.12
CA VAL A 129 14.32 2.97 2.62
C VAL A 129 13.20 2.81 1.59
N VAL A 130 12.05 2.31 2.02
CA VAL A 130 10.85 2.17 1.19
C VAL A 130 9.77 3.10 1.72
N LEU A 131 9.35 4.06 0.90
CA LEU A 131 8.19 4.90 1.17
C LEU A 131 6.93 4.22 0.67
N TRP A 132 5.90 4.12 1.53
CA TRP A 132 4.55 3.70 1.17
C TRP A 132 3.59 4.88 1.10
N LEU A 133 2.74 4.90 0.07
CA LEU A 133 1.70 5.90 -0.15
C LEU A 133 0.37 5.22 -0.50
N ASN A 134 -0.65 5.37 0.36
CA ASN A 134 -2.03 5.08 -0.05
C ASN A 134 -2.57 6.21 -0.95
N GLY A 135 -3.58 5.87 -1.75
CA GLY A 135 -4.17 6.77 -2.73
C GLY A 135 -5.32 7.64 -2.23
N GLY A 136 -6.50 7.45 -2.79
CA GLY A 136 -7.72 8.20 -2.52
C GLY A 136 -8.14 9.10 -3.68
N PRO A 137 -7.71 10.37 -3.84
CA PRO A 137 -6.73 11.10 -3.04
C PRO A 137 -7.20 11.42 -1.62
N GLY A 138 -6.24 11.36 -0.68
CA GLY A 138 -6.50 11.76 0.71
C GLY A 138 -6.68 10.61 1.69
N ALA A 139 -6.42 9.36 1.31
CA ALA A 139 -6.27 8.26 2.26
C ALA A 139 -4.94 8.40 3.02
N SER A 140 -4.98 8.12 4.33
CA SER A 140 -3.77 8.10 5.14
C SER A 140 -2.93 6.87 4.85
N SER A 141 -1.63 7.04 4.62
CA SER A 141 -0.71 5.92 4.40
C SER A 141 -0.44 5.09 5.67
N ILE A 142 -0.92 5.54 6.83
CA ILE A 142 -0.92 4.73 8.06
C ILE A 142 -1.93 3.58 7.96
N ILE A 143 -2.90 3.67 7.04
CA ILE A 143 -3.84 2.57 6.76
C ILE A 143 -3.06 1.37 6.22
N GLY A 144 -2.34 1.51 5.11
CA GLY A 144 -1.50 0.44 4.57
C GLY A 144 -0.44 -0.03 5.57
N PHE A 145 0.19 0.92 6.27
CA PHE A 145 1.19 0.62 7.29
C PHE A 145 0.69 -0.27 8.44
N LEU A 146 -0.61 -0.23 8.80
CA LEU A 146 -1.19 -1.01 9.91
C LEU A 146 -2.25 -2.03 9.48
N GLU A 147 -2.60 -2.09 8.19
CA GLU A 147 -3.57 -3.06 7.68
C GLU A 147 -3.01 -3.94 6.54
N GLU A 148 -1.84 -3.58 5.96
CA GLU A 148 -1.30 -4.24 4.77
C GLU A 148 0.15 -4.71 4.93
N GLU A 149 1.14 -3.80 4.79
CA GLU A 149 2.56 -4.16 4.61
C GLU A 149 3.44 -3.91 5.84
N GLY A 150 2.94 -3.22 6.86
CA GLY A 150 3.74 -2.90 8.04
C GLY A 150 4.08 -4.11 8.91
N PRO A 151 4.98 -3.92 9.90
CA PRO A 151 5.41 -5.00 10.80
C PRO A 151 4.32 -5.46 11.78
N LEU A 152 3.30 -4.63 11.99
CA LEU A 152 2.15 -4.90 12.86
C LEU A 152 0.87 -4.66 12.09
N LEU A 153 -0.10 -5.54 12.28
CA LEU A 153 -1.45 -5.41 11.73
C LEU A 153 -2.46 -5.23 12.85
N ILE A 154 -3.40 -4.31 12.66
CA ILE A 154 -4.55 -4.19 13.55
C ILE A 154 -5.61 -5.23 13.16
N ASN A 155 -6.28 -5.83 14.16
CA ASN A 155 -7.35 -6.79 13.93
C ASN A 155 -8.73 -6.19 14.22
N ALA A 156 -9.78 -6.92 13.88
CA ALA A 156 -11.18 -6.50 14.06
C ALA A 156 -11.60 -6.22 15.52
N THR A 157 -10.77 -6.57 16.50
CA THR A 157 -11.02 -6.28 17.92
C THR A 157 -10.22 -5.07 18.43
N GLY A 158 -9.43 -4.44 17.56
CA GLY A 158 -8.56 -3.31 17.91
C GLY A 158 -7.26 -3.69 18.60
N GLY A 159 -6.90 -4.98 18.59
CA GLY A 159 -5.60 -5.48 19.02
C GLY A 159 -4.61 -5.50 17.87
N PHE A 160 -3.32 -5.67 18.19
CA PHE A 160 -2.26 -5.81 17.20
C PHE A 160 -1.76 -7.24 17.12
N MET A 161 -1.40 -7.66 15.92
CA MET A 161 -0.68 -8.89 15.63
C MET A 161 0.58 -8.58 14.85
N GLU A 162 1.63 -9.37 15.03
CA GLU A 162 2.82 -9.26 14.20
C GLU A 162 2.52 -9.74 12.78
N ASN A 163 3.00 -8.99 11.79
CA ASN A 163 2.88 -9.38 10.39
C ASN A 163 4.09 -10.23 9.99
N PRO A 164 3.95 -11.54 9.76
CA PRO A 164 5.07 -12.37 9.35
C PRO A 164 5.59 -12.03 7.94
N TRP A 165 4.85 -11.23 7.18
CA TRP A 165 5.24 -10.74 5.85
C TRP A 165 5.40 -9.23 5.82
N GLY A 166 5.63 -8.59 6.98
CA GLY A 166 5.94 -7.18 7.05
C GLY A 166 7.16 -6.80 6.22
N TRP A 167 7.08 -5.69 5.53
CA TRP A 167 8.15 -5.23 4.62
C TRP A 167 9.42 -4.80 5.36
N THR A 168 9.34 -4.61 6.68
CA THR A 168 10.51 -4.40 7.54
C THR A 168 11.51 -5.56 7.54
N ARG A 169 11.14 -6.71 7.01
CA ARG A 169 12.08 -7.81 6.77
C ARG A 169 13.20 -7.47 5.79
N TYR A 170 12.94 -6.53 4.87
CA TYR A 170 13.88 -6.18 3.80
C TYR A 170 14.21 -4.69 3.72
N ALA A 171 13.46 -3.82 4.40
CA ALA A 171 13.60 -2.38 4.26
C ALA A 171 13.26 -1.61 5.53
N ASN A 172 13.79 -0.41 5.66
CA ASN A 172 13.24 0.61 6.55
C ASN A 172 11.94 1.13 5.91
N LEU A 173 10.81 0.84 6.53
CA LEU A 173 9.49 1.19 5.99
C LEU A 173 9.06 2.56 6.51
N LEU A 174 8.86 3.49 5.59
CA LEU A 174 8.41 4.86 5.85
C LEU A 174 7.01 5.05 5.28
N ALA A 175 6.07 5.53 6.09
CA ALA A 175 4.78 6.04 5.63
C ALA A 175 4.70 7.55 5.92
N ILE A 176 4.14 8.31 5.00
CA ILE A 176 3.83 9.74 5.22
C ILE A 176 2.35 9.99 4.97
N GLU A 177 1.73 10.83 5.78
CA GLU A 177 0.34 11.24 5.57
C GLU A 177 0.29 12.41 4.58
N ALA A 178 0.24 12.09 3.31
CA ALA A 178 0.10 13.04 2.19
C ALA A 178 -1.21 12.80 1.44
N PRO A 179 -1.80 13.88 0.91
CA PRO A 179 -1.46 15.32 0.90
C PRO A 179 -1.57 16.02 2.26
N ILE A 180 -1.09 17.28 2.31
CA ILE A 180 -1.16 18.08 3.52
C ILE A 180 -2.62 18.27 4.00
N GLY A 181 -2.88 18.00 5.27
CA GLY A 181 -4.23 18.02 5.88
C GLY A 181 -4.89 16.63 5.95
N VAL A 182 -4.21 15.58 5.47
CA VAL A 182 -4.59 14.17 5.67
C VAL A 182 -4.05 13.69 7.00
N GLY A 183 -4.82 12.89 7.71
CA GLY A 183 -4.43 12.33 9.00
C GLY A 183 -4.04 13.42 9.99
N TYR A 184 -2.82 13.34 10.50
CA TYR A 184 -2.24 14.35 11.39
C TYR A 184 -1.41 15.41 10.69
N SER A 185 -1.20 15.31 9.36
CA SER A 185 -0.55 16.36 8.59
C SER A 185 -1.39 17.63 8.57
N PHE A 186 -0.77 18.80 8.67
CA PHE A 186 -1.49 20.07 8.76
C PHE A 186 -0.74 21.24 8.13
N CYS A 187 -1.48 22.30 7.79
CA CYS A 187 -0.97 23.57 7.32
C CYS A 187 -1.41 24.73 8.21
N SER A 188 -0.79 25.90 8.06
CA SER A 188 -1.17 27.11 8.83
C SER A 188 -2.63 27.51 8.64
N ARG A 189 -3.21 27.23 7.47
CA ARG A 189 -4.62 27.48 7.16
C ARG A 189 -5.55 26.62 8.01
N GLN A 190 -5.18 25.37 8.28
CA GLN A 190 -5.95 24.46 9.12
C GLN A 190 -5.97 24.88 10.58
N LEU A 191 -4.85 25.48 11.07
CA LEU A 191 -4.81 26.10 12.40
C LEU A 191 -5.78 27.29 12.55
N GLN A 192 -6.27 27.82 11.42
CA GLN A 192 -7.29 28.88 11.37
C GLN A 192 -8.70 28.33 11.13
N GLY A 193 -8.93 27.03 11.23
CA GLY A 193 -10.22 26.38 11.02
C GLY A 193 -10.66 26.29 9.56
N LYS A 194 -9.71 26.24 8.61
CA LYS A 194 -9.98 26.11 7.17
C LYS A 194 -9.22 24.93 6.60
N PRO A 195 -9.78 24.18 5.60
CA PRO A 195 -9.08 23.04 5.00
C PRO A 195 -7.79 23.50 4.30
N CYS A 196 -6.72 22.69 4.38
CA CYS A 196 -5.58 22.84 3.50
C CYS A 196 -6.00 22.61 2.05
N LYS A 197 -5.40 23.34 1.11
CA LYS A 197 -5.67 23.22 -0.31
C LYS A 197 -4.55 22.49 -1.01
N ASN A 198 -4.90 21.48 -1.76
CA ASN A 198 -3.97 20.62 -2.47
C ASN A 198 -4.28 20.56 -3.96
N THR A 199 -3.24 20.30 -4.74
CA THR A 199 -3.32 19.85 -6.12
C THR A 199 -2.32 18.71 -6.30
N ASP A 200 -2.35 18.01 -7.42
CA ASP A 200 -1.39 16.94 -7.70
C ASP A 200 0.06 17.46 -7.62
N ARG A 201 0.34 18.62 -8.21
CA ARG A 201 1.68 19.22 -8.21
C ARG A 201 2.11 19.70 -6.82
N TYR A 202 1.22 20.32 -6.05
CA TYR A 202 1.55 20.74 -4.69
C TYR A 202 1.74 19.56 -3.76
N THR A 203 1.02 18.46 -3.96
CA THR A 203 1.25 17.22 -3.22
C THR A 203 2.65 16.67 -3.49
N ALA A 204 3.08 16.62 -4.75
CA ALA A 204 4.40 16.17 -5.12
C ALA A 204 5.52 17.07 -4.54
N SER A 205 5.39 18.39 -4.67
CA SER A 205 6.42 19.33 -4.17
C SER A 205 6.49 19.36 -2.65
N THR A 206 5.34 19.29 -1.94
CA THR A 206 5.31 19.25 -0.47
C THR A 206 5.91 17.94 0.06
N SER A 207 5.58 16.81 -0.55
CA SER A 207 6.16 15.51 -0.20
C SER A 207 7.66 15.47 -0.48
N ARG A 208 8.14 16.04 -1.59
CA ARG A 208 9.58 16.20 -1.88
C ARG A 208 10.28 17.01 -0.79
N ALA A 209 9.73 18.16 -0.39
CA ALA A 209 10.33 18.99 0.67
C ALA A 209 10.39 18.23 2.01
N ALA A 210 9.34 17.51 2.37
CA ALA A 210 9.32 16.64 3.55
C ALA A 210 10.39 15.54 3.49
N LEU A 211 10.59 14.90 2.33
CA LEU A 211 11.65 13.89 2.16
C LEU A 211 13.06 14.49 2.20
N VAL A 212 13.25 15.70 1.69
CA VAL A 212 14.52 16.43 1.88
C VAL A 212 14.79 16.64 3.37
N ASN A 213 13.80 17.09 4.14
CA ASN A 213 13.92 17.25 5.59
C ASN A 213 14.19 15.90 6.29
N PHE A 214 13.54 14.83 5.84
CA PHE A 214 13.77 13.46 6.35
C PHE A 214 15.23 13.04 6.19
N PHE A 215 15.79 13.12 5.00
CA PHE A 215 17.14 12.64 4.70
C PHE A 215 18.25 13.61 5.12
N SER A 216 17.99 14.93 5.21
CA SER A 216 19.02 15.90 5.56
C SER A 216 19.10 16.23 7.05
N GLU A 217 17.97 16.14 7.76
CA GLU A 217 17.89 16.62 9.15
C GLU A 217 17.42 15.56 10.15
N LYS A 218 16.39 14.78 9.80
CA LYS A 218 15.82 13.77 10.70
C LYS A 218 16.65 12.50 10.76
N PHE A 219 16.97 11.90 9.62
CA PHE A 219 17.70 10.64 9.49
C PHE A 219 18.84 10.73 8.45
N PRO A 220 19.82 11.63 8.67
CA PRO A 220 20.93 11.79 7.72
C PRO A 220 21.77 10.52 7.58
N GLU A 221 21.73 9.61 8.54
CA GLU A 221 22.41 8.31 8.49
C GLU A 221 21.82 7.38 7.42
N LEU A 222 20.55 7.60 7.01
CA LEU A 222 19.88 6.83 5.96
C LEU A 222 19.98 7.50 4.57
N ALA A 223 20.57 8.70 4.46
CA ALA A 223 20.60 9.48 3.23
C ALA A 223 21.33 8.82 2.06
N GLN A 224 22.26 7.89 2.35
CA GLN A 224 23.00 7.16 1.32
C GLN A 224 22.38 5.81 0.95
N ASN A 225 21.36 5.37 1.69
CA ASN A 225 20.68 4.12 1.40
C ASN A 225 19.91 4.22 0.08
N ASP A 226 19.73 3.10 -0.60
CA ASP A 226 18.85 3.04 -1.75
C ASP A 226 17.43 3.41 -1.31
N PHE A 227 16.81 4.35 -2.02
CA PHE A 227 15.45 4.81 -1.76
C PHE A 227 14.50 4.32 -2.84
N PHE A 228 13.33 3.83 -2.40
CA PHE A 228 12.26 3.36 -3.28
C PHE A 228 10.94 3.97 -2.85
N ILE A 229 10.04 4.22 -3.81
CA ILE A 229 8.69 4.70 -3.53
C ILE A 229 7.69 3.68 -4.02
N THR A 230 6.77 3.32 -3.14
CA THR A 230 5.72 2.33 -3.38
C THR A 230 4.36 2.88 -2.97
N GLY A 231 3.30 2.23 -3.38
CA GLY A 231 1.94 2.59 -2.98
C GLY A 231 0.91 2.10 -3.98
N GLU A 232 -0.34 2.51 -3.82
CA GLU A 232 -1.47 1.98 -4.56
C GLU A 232 -2.49 3.04 -4.96
N SER A 233 -3.36 2.69 -5.93
CA SER A 233 -4.56 3.48 -6.24
C SER A 233 -4.21 4.86 -6.83
N TYR A 234 -4.71 5.94 -6.23
CA TYR A 234 -4.35 7.30 -6.63
C TYR A 234 -2.87 7.64 -6.37
N ALA A 235 -2.13 6.83 -5.62
CA ALA A 235 -0.68 6.92 -5.60
C ALA A 235 -0.05 6.65 -6.97
N GLY A 236 -0.80 6.09 -7.91
CA GLY A 236 -0.50 6.09 -9.35
C GLY A 236 -0.25 7.48 -9.94
N VAL A 237 -0.77 8.54 -9.31
CA VAL A 237 -0.45 9.94 -9.61
C VAL A 237 0.65 10.46 -8.68
N TYR A 238 0.56 10.18 -7.39
CA TYR A 238 1.52 10.68 -6.40
C TYR A 238 2.96 10.22 -6.69
N ILE A 239 3.14 8.93 -6.96
CA ILE A 239 4.48 8.32 -7.09
C ILE A 239 5.23 8.84 -8.33
N PRO A 240 4.66 8.81 -9.54
CA PRO A 240 5.38 9.33 -10.72
C PRO A 240 5.68 10.84 -10.61
N THR A 241 4.73 11.63 -10.09
CA THR A 241 4.93 13.08 -9.94
C THR A 241 5.95 13.42 -8.86
N LEU A 242 5.92 12.72 -7.70
CA LEU A 242 6.93 12.85 -6.65
C LEU A 242 8.31 12.39 -7.15
N SER A 243 8.37 11.28 -7.87
CA SER A 243 9.64 10.79 -8.45
C SER A 243 10.25 11.82 -9.39
N LYS A 244 9.41 12.44 -10.23
CA LYS A 244 9.87 13.53 -11.11
C LYS A 244 10.41 14.71 -10.31
N GLU A 245 9.71 15.14 -9.25
CA GLU A 245 10.16 16.22 -8.36
C GLU A 245 11.50 15.90 -7.69
N ILE A 246 11.67 14.66 -7.21
CA ILE A 246 12.93 14.22 -6.60
C ILE A 246 14.06 14.21 -7.61
N LEU A 247 13.87 13.58 -8.77
CA LEU A 247 14.89 13.43 -9.81
C LEU A 247 15.32 14.75 -10.45
N ASP A 248 14.42 15.73 -10.49
CA ASP A 248 14.70 17.02 -11.11
C ASP A 248 15.24 18.07 -10.11
N HIS A 249 15.04 17.89 -8.79
CA HIS A 249 15.29 18.95 -7.80
C HIS A 249 16.08 18.54 -6.56
N THR A 250 16.50 17.27 -6.44
CA THR A 250 17.22 16.78 -5.25
C THR A 250 18.32 15.78 -5.62
N ASP A 251 19.19 15.48 -4.63
CA ASP A 251 20.19 14.42 -4.69
C ASP A 251 19.77 13.17 -3.90
N ILE A 252 18.47 13.03 -3.56
CA ILE A 252 17.95 11.84 -2.87
C ILE A 252 18.20 10.61 -3.75
N ASN A 253 18.75 9.55 -3.16
CA ASN A 253 19.21 8.34 -3.85
C ASN A 253 18.04 7.44 -4.34
N LEU A 254 17.08 8.02 -5.10
CA LEU A 254 15.92 7.30 -5.64
C LEU A 254 16.36 6.30 -6.71
N LYS A 255 16.07 5.00 -6.47
CA LYS A 255 16.46 3.89 -7.34
C LYS A 255 15.32 3.31 -8.15
N GLY A 256 14.11 3.31 -7.60
CA GLY A 256 12.99 2.71 -8.29
C GLY A 256 11.66 3.02 -7.66
N ILE A 257 10.61 2.67 -8.40
CA ILE A 257 9.21 2.81 -7.98
C ILE A 257 8.43 1.53 -8.24
N ALA A 258 7.51 1.19 -7.33
CA ALA A 258 6.54 0.11 -7.53
C ALA A 258 5.14 0.63 -7.26
N VAL A 259 4.26 0.58 -8.26
CA VAL A 259 2.96 1.27 -8.23
C VAL A 259 1.85 0.26 -8.44
N GLY A 260 1.04 0.06 -7.39
CA GLY A 260 -0.04 -0.92 -7.35
C GLY A 260 -1.38 -0.32 -7.77
N ASP A 261 -2.13 -1.09 -8.57
CA ASP A 261 -3.50 -0.77 -8.96
C ASP A 261 -3.70 0.71 -9.34
N PRO A 262 -2.80 1.27 -10.21
CA PRO A 262 -2.60 2.70 -10.29
C PRO A 262 -3.60 3.42 -11.16
N CYS A 263 -4.07 4.56 -10.71
CA CYS A 263 -4.63 5.59 -11.58
C CYS A 263 -3.54 6.05 -12.57
N THR A 264 -3.70 5.76 -13.86
CA THR A 264 -2.65 6.03 -14.86
C THR A 264 -3.13 6.90 -16.02
N ASP A 265 -4.19 6.47 -16.71
CA ASP A 265 -4.72 7.18 -17.87
C ASP A 265 -6.23 6.95 -18.02
N ASN A 266 -6.99 8.04 -18.08
CA ASN A 266 -8.45 7.97 -18.19
C ASN A 266 -8.92 7.16 -19.40
N LYS A 267 -8.27 7.36 -20.55
CA LYS A 267 -8.71 6.73 -21.80
C LYS A 267 -8.40 5.23 -21.80
N ALA A 268 -7.24 4.84 -21.31
CA ALA A 268 -6.84 3.44 -21.25
C ALA A 268 -7.69 2.65 -20.23
N GLN A 269 -8.10 3.30 -19.13
CA GLN A 269 -8.75 2.63 -18.01
C GLN A 269 -10.29 2.73 -18.02
N SER A 270 -10.89 3.57 -18.89
CA SER A 270 -12.32 3.89 -18.84
C SER A 270 -13.27 2.70 -18.96
N GLU A 271 -12.95 1.73 -19.82
CA GLU A 271 -13.83 0.57 -20.04
C GLU A 271 -13.69 -0.45 -18.91
N SER A 272 -12.45 -0.77 -18.52
CA SER A 272 -12.17 -1.78 -17.50
C SER A 272 -12.57 -1.37 -16.09
N MET A 273 -12.79 -0.08 -15.85
CA MET A 273 -13.32 0.48 -14.60
C MET A 273 -14.85 0.65 -14.63
N ASP A 274 -15.56 0.05 -15.58
CA ASP A 274 -17.02 0.00 -15.61
C ASP A 274 -17.54 -1.32 -15.01
N SER A 275 -18.50 -1.24 -14.10
CA SER A 275 -19.01 -2.43 -13.39
C SER A 275 -19.70 -3.44 -14.32
N LEU A 276 -20.29 -3.00 -15.45
CA LEU A 276 -20.82 -3.92 -16.48
C LEU A 276 -19.68 -4.71 -17.13
N TRP A 277 -18.61 -4.03 -17.52
CA TRP A 277 -17.42 -4.66 -18.08
C TRP A 277 -16.82 -5.69 -17.13
N TYR A 278 -16.59 -5.26 -15.88
CA TYR A 278 -16.04 -6.09 -14.84
C TYR A 278 -16.90 -7.32 -14.55
N SER A 279 -18.22 -7.14 -14.40
CA SER A 279 -19.17 -8.23 -14.13
C SER A 279 -19.22 -9.25 -15.25
N HIS A 280 -19.16 -8.81 -16.50
CA HIS A 280 -19.06 -9.71 -17.66
C HIS A 280 -17.78 -10.54 -17.63
N LYS A 281 -16.65 -9.88 -17.39
CA LYS A 281 -15.34 -10.53 -17.35
C LYS A 281 -15.26 -11.66 -16.33
N TYR A 282 -15.86 -11.46 -15.15
CA TYR A 282 -15.82 -12.44 -14.05
C TYR A 282 -17.05 -13.35 -13.98
N GLY A 283 -17.86 -13.38 -15.05
CA GLY A 283 -18.99 -14.31 -15.17
C GLY A 283 -20.19 -13.97 -14.30
N LEU A 284 -20.27 -12.74 -13.76
CA LEU A 284 -21.43 -12.22 -13.04
C LEU A 284 -22.53 -11.74 -14.00
N LEU A 285 -22.19 -11.64 -15.28
CA LEU A 285 -23.07 -11.22 -16.37
C LEU A 285 -22.76 -12.09 -17.60
N ASP A 286 -23.78 -12.68 -18.22
CA ASP A 286 -23.61 -13.48 -19.42
C ASP A 286 -23.37 -12.63 -20.68
N ASP A 287 -22.84 -13.26 -21.74
CA ASP A 287 -22.48 -12.61 -22.99
C ASP A 287 -23.65 -11.90 -23.66
N GLU A 288 -24.84 -12.50 -23.64
CA GLU A 288 -26.04 -11.97 -24.31
C GLU A 288 -26.53 -10.71 -23.62
N MET A 289 -26.54 -10.74 -22.28
CA MET A 289 -26.96 -9.61 -21.48
C MET A 289 -25.93 -8.48 -21.54
N PHE A 290 -24.64 -8.81 -21.55
CA PHE A 290 -23.57 -7.83 -21.73
C PHE A 290 -23.68 -7.13 -23.09
N ASP A 291 -23.80 -7.88 -24.18
CA ASP A 291 -23.93 -7.31 -25.53
C ASP A 291 -25.16 -6.40 -25.65
N LEU A 292 -26.29 -6.84 -25.09
CA LEU A 292 -27.51 -6.05 -25.05
C LEU A 292 -27.29 -4.73 -24.29
N LEU A 293 -26.79 -4.79 -23.05
CA LEU A 293 -26.63 -3.61 -22.21
C LEU A 293 -25.54 -2.67 -22.73
N TRP A 294 -24.39 -3.24 -23.10
CA TRP A 294 -23.22 -2.47 -23.51
C TRP A 294 -23.36 -1.85 -24.90
N ASN A 295 -23.73 -2.65 -25.89
CA ASN A 295 -23.75 -2.23 -27.30
C ASN A 295 -25.10 -1.65 -27.73
N LYS A 296 -26.20 -2.32 -27.40
CA LYS A 296 -27.53 -1.92 -27.88
C LYS A 296 -28.19 -0.86 -26.99
N CYS A 297 -28.16 -1.05 -25.68
CA CYS A 297 -28.75 -0.13 -24.71
C CYS A 297 -27.80 1.03 -24.37
N ASN A 298 -26.53 0.91 -24.70
CA ASN A 298 -25.47 1.86 -24.32
C ASN A 298 -25.50 2.22 -22.82
N ALA A 299 -25.79 1.22 -21.98
CA ALA A 299 -25.71 1.36 -20.53
C ALA A 299 -24.25 1.42 -20.10
N ARG A 300 -23.96 2.19 -19.08
CA ARG A 300 -22.64 2.33 -18.46
C ARG A 300 -22.80 2.48 -16.97
N VAL A 301 -22.03 1.72 -16.23
CA VAL A 301 -22.03 1.73 -14.76
C VAL A 301 -20.60 1.95 -14.28
N PRO A 302 -20.03 3.14 -14.55
CA PRO A 302 -18.68 3.44 -14.09
C PRO A 302 -18.62 3.34 -12.57
N ASN A 303 -17.56 2.70 -12.07
CA ASN A 303 -17.36 2.62 -10.63
C ASN A 303 -17.15 4.01 -10.00
N LEU A 304 -17.15 4.08 -8.68
CA LEU A 304 -17.02 5.36 -7.96
C LEU A 304 -15.75 6.13 -8.32
N MET A 305 -14.66 5.42 -8.67
CA MET A 305 -13.40 6.04 -9.05
C MET A 305 -13.42 6.67 -10.45
N THR A 306 -14.14 6.09 -11.42
CA THR A 306 -14.18 6.58 -12.80
C THR A 306 -14.91 7.91 -12.96
N ARG A 307 -15.87 8.22 -12.09
CA ARG A 307 -16.56 9.53 -12.09
C ARG A 307 -15.99 10.53 -11.08
N GLY A 308 -14.76 10.29 -10.61
CA GLY A 308 -14.15 11.14 -9.60
C GLY A 308 -14.70 10.85 -8.20
N GLY A 309 -15.22 9.64 -8.00
CA GLY A 309 -15.87 9.25 -6.77
C GLY A 309 -17.00 10.22 -6.42
N VAL A 310 -17.39 10.21 -5.18
CA VAL A 310 -18.29 11.19 -4.57
C VAL A 310 -17.85 12.66 -4.83
N HIS A 311 -16.64 12.90 -5.34
CA HIS A 311 -16.10 14.24 -5.54
C HIS A 311 -16.62 15.00 -6.77
N HIS A 312 -17.20 14.37 -7.80
CA HIS A 312 -17.71 15.10 -8.99
C HIS A 312 -19.22 15.31 -9.03
N VAL A 313 -19.94 14.35 -8.48
CA VAL A 313 -21.27 14.67 -7.99
C VAL A 313 -21.13 15.81 -6.98
N ALA A 314 -19.97 15.98 -6.50
CA ALA A 314 -19.51 16.69 -5.34
C ALA A 314 -19.21 18.18 -5.48
N HIS A 315 -19.24 18.85 -6.60
CA HIS A 315 -19.17 20.31 -6.48
C HIS A 315 -20.51 20.88 -5.96
N ASP A 316 -21.65 20.39 -6.43
CA ASP A 316 -22.97 20.77 -5.88
C ASP A 316 -23.34 19.93 -4.64
N LEU A 317 -22.90 18.67 -4.57
CA LEU A 317 -23.14 17.75 -3.46
C LEU A 317 -22.12 17.89 -2.33
N ASN A 318 -20.89 18.30 -2.57
CA ASN A 318 -19.96 18.73 -1.52
C ASN A 318 -20.53 19.87 -0.68
N LYS A 319 -21.43 20.67 -1.25
CA LYS A 319 -22.12 21.68 -0.48
C LYS A 319 -23.09 21.05 0.52
N GLU A 320 -23.80 19.99 0.11
CA GLU A 320 -24.71 19.22 0.96
C GLU A 320 -23.91 18.31 1.92
N LEU A 321 -22.96 17.52 1.41
CA LEU A 321 -22.15 16.62 2.22
C LEU A 321 -21.24 17.36 3.23
N LYS A 322 -20.78 18.57 2.91
CA LYS A 322 -20.02 19.42 3.84
C LYS A 322 -20.84 19.90 5.04
N THR A 323 -22.17 19.91 4.94
CA THR A 323 -23.04 20.26 6.06
C THR A 323 -23.26 19.10 7.05
N ILE A 324 -22.90 17.87 6.65
CA ILE A 324 -23.06 16.67 7.47
C ILE A 324 -21.78 16.46 8.27
N GLU A 325 -21.83 16.72 9.56
CA GLU A 325 -20.68 16.58 10.47
C GLU A 325 -20.38 15.10 10.79
N ASN A 326 -21.42 14.26 10.85
CA ASN A 326 -21.28 12.83 11.13
C ASN A 326 -20.74 12.12 9.89
N LEU A 327 -19.62 11.39 10.06
CA LEU A 327 -18.94 10.72 8.95
C LEU A 327 -19.79 9.58 8.36
N GLU A 328 -20.51 8.82 9.18
CA GLU A 328 -21.34 7.71 8.73
C GLU A 328 -22.59 8.22 7.98
N GLU A 329 -23.22 9.27 8.48
CA GLU A 329 -24.30 9.93 7.79
C GLU A 329 -23.83 10.51 6.45
N ARG A 330 -22.63 11.06 6.41
CA ARG A 330 -22.00 11.56 5.18
C ARG A 330 -21.71 10.46 4.17
N LYS A 331 -21.20 9.30 4.62
CA LYS A 331 -21.00 8.11 3.77
C LYS A 331 -22.33 7.58 3.23
N SER A 332 -23.33 7.43 4.10
CA SER A 332 -24.67 6.99 3.71
C SER A 332 -25.27 7.92 2.65
N ARG A 333 -25.19 9.23 2.88
CA ARG A 333 -25.70 10.21 1.91
C ARG A 333 -24.92 10.19 0.60
N ALA A 334 -23.62 9.97 0.65
CA ALA A 334 -22.79 9.81 -0.54
C ALA A 334 -23.21 8.58 -1.37
N GLN A 335 -23.55 7.48 -0.71
CA GLN A 335 -24.08 6.28 -1.36
C GLN A 335 -25.46 6.52 -1.97
N GLU A 336 -26.37 7.18 -1.25
CA GLU A 336 -27.70 7.59 -1.78
C GLU A 336 -27.56 8.42 -3.05
N LEU A 337 -26.62 9.36 -3.06
CA LEU A 337 -26.38 10.23 -4.20
C LEU A 337 -25.76 9.49 -5.39
N TYR A 338 -24.90 8.51 -5.14
CA TYR A 338 -24.42 7.59 -6.18
C TYR A 338 -25.60 6.84 -6.81
N HIS A 339 -26.50 6.31 -5.99
CA HIS A 339 -27.76 5.70 -6.41
C HIS A 339 -28.59 6.63 -7.29
N GLU A 340 -28.84 7.84 -6.81
CA GLU A 340 -29.66 8.82 -7.54
C GLU A 340 -29.06 9.13 -8.92
N ILE A 341 -27.76 9.22 -9.04
CA ILE A 341 -27.10 9.67 -10.29
C ILE A 341 -26.79 8.51 -11.23
N VAL A 342 -26.19 7.44 -10.73
CA VAL A 342 -25.75 6.34 -11.60
C VAL A 342 -26.92 5.41 -11.93
N LEU A 343 -27.65 4.97 -10.92
CA LEU A 343 -28.74 4.00 -11.13
C LEU A 343 -29.96 4.68 -11.73
N ASN A 344 -30.44 5.78 -11.14
CA ASN A 344 -31.60 6.51 -11.67
C ASN A 344 -31.32 7.12 -13.04
N GLY A 345 -30.08 7.58 -13.28
CA GLY A 345 -29.65 8.04 -14.60
C GLY A 345 -29.74 6.96 -15.67
N ASN A 346 -29.39 5.71 -15.37
CA ASN A 346 -29.61 4.56 -16.27
C ASN A 346 -31.09 4.20 -16.38
N PHE A 347 -31.86 4.14 -15.28
CA PHE A 347 -33.27 3.87 -15.32
C PHE A 347 -34.01 4.89 -16.18
N GLU A 348 -33.75 6.19 -16.04
CA GLU A 348 -34.34 7.22 -16.89
C GLU A 348 -33.97 7.08 -18.37
N LYS A 349 -32.70 6.75 -18.66
CA LYS A 349 -32.18 6.52 -20.00
C LYS A 349 -32.80 5.30 -20.67
N LEU A 350 -33.06 4.25 -19.92
CA LEU A 350 -33.50 2.95 -20.42
C LEU A 350 -35.05 2.78 -20.35
N LYS A 351 -35.77 3.69 -19.72
CA LYS A 351 -37.22 3.57 -19.43
C LYS A 351 -38.09 3.33 -20.66
N ASP A 352 -37.72 3.86 -21.83
CA ASP A 352 -38.48 3.72 -23.07
C ASP A 352 -38.20 2.39 -23.79
N SER A 353 -37.28 1.55 -23.28
CA SER A 353 -36.98 0.22 -23.78
C SER A 353 -37.23 -0.82 -22.70
N PRO A 354 -38.37 -1.54 -22.74
CA PRO A 354 -38.63 -2.61 -21.77
C PRO A 354 -37.54 -3.69 -21.73
N GLU A 355 -36.97 -4.03 -22.88
CA GLU A 355 -35.89 -5.01 -23.01
C GLU A 355 -34.64 -4.55 -22.24
N CYS A 356 -34.20 -3.30 -22.45
CA CYS A 356 -33.05 -2.72 -21.75
C CYS A 356 -33.29 -2.57 -20.25
N THR A 357 -34.50 -2.13 -19.86
CA THR A 357 -34.87 -2.01 -18.45
C THR A 357 -34.85 -3.35 -17.72
N ILE A 358 -35.39 -4.40 -18.35
CA ILE A 358 -35.39 -5.75 -17.78
C ILE A 358 -33.94 -6.27 -17.64
N ALA A 359 -33.13 -6.13 -18.69
CA ALA A 359 -31.75 -6.56 -18.68
C ALA A 359 -30.94 -5.83 -17.59
N PHE A 360 -31.10 -4.51 -17.47
CA PHE A 360 -30.40 -3.73 -16.45
C PHE A 360 -30.80 -4.13 -15.02
N ARG A 361 -32.07 -4.39 -14.77
CA ARG A 361 -32.54 -4.92 -13.47
C ARG A 361 -32.00 -6.31 -13.17
N LYS A 362 -31.93 -7.18 -14.17
CA LYS A 362 -31.30 -8.51 -14.03
C LYS A 362 -29.81 -8.39 -13.70
N PHE A 363 -29.11 -7.47 -14.37
CA PHE A 363 -27.71 -7.16 -14.06
C PHE A 363 -27.53 -6.74 -12.60
N LEU A 364 -28.34 -5.83 -12.09
CA LEU A 364 -28.28 -5.41 -10.69
C LEU A 364 -28.48 -6.58 -9.72
N ILE A 365 -29.37 -7.51 -10.04
CA ILE A 365 -29.60 -8.71 -9.22
C ILE A 365 -28.39 -9.67 -9.29
N SER A 366 -27.86 -9.94 -10.48
CA SER A 366 -26.77 -10.90 -10.68
C SER A 366 -25.43 -10.39 -10.14
N SER A 367 -25.23 -9.07 -10.16
CA SER A 367 -24.04 -8.42 -9.64
C SER A 367 -24.17 -7.97 -8.17
N SER A 368 -25.34 -8.12 -7.56
CA SER A 368 -25.55 -7.75 -6.16
C SER A 368 -25.05 -8.84 -5.20
N ASN A 369 -24.54 -8.47 -4.04
CA ASN A 369 -24.28 -9.40 -2.95
C ASN A 369 -25.61 -9.81 -2.30
N SER A 370 -26.01 -11.03 -2.57
CA SER A 370 -27.21 -11.61 -1.98
C SER A 370 -27.20 -11.66 -0.44
N LEU A 371 -26.06 -11.41 0.19
CA LEU A 371 -25.91 -11.32 1.65
C LEU A 371 -26.13 -9.89 2.17
N SER A 372 -26.09 -8.88 1.29
CA SER A 372 -26.46 -7.50 1.64
C SER A 372 -27.98 -7.38 1.66
N GLN A 373 -28.55 -6.75 2.68
CA GLN A 373 -29.98 -6.40 2.73
C GLN A 373 -30.35 -5.27 1.79
N ASP A 374 -29.39 -4.71 1.10
CA ASP A 374 -29.50 -3.55 0.24
C ASP A 374 -29.39 -3.97 -1.22
N TRP A 375 -30.53 -4.30 -1.83
CA TRP A 375 -30.66 -4.70 -3.24
C TRP A 375 -30.16 -3.67 -4.24
N GLU A 376 -29.96 -2.47 -3.77
CA GLU A 376 -29.59 -1.33 -4.59
C GLU A 376 -28.09 -1.12 -4.68
N LYS A 377 -27.29 -1.89 -3.92
CA LYS A 377 -25.83 -1.89 -4.05
C LYS A 377 -25.42 -2.85 -5.13
N ILE A 378 -24.84 -2.31 -6.19
CA ILE A 378 -24.09 -3.11 -7.16
C ILE A 378 -22.95 -3.77 -6.41
N PHE A 379 -22.85 -5.07 -6.51
CA PHE A 379 -22.23 -5.89 -5.54
C PHE A 379 -21.06 -6.66 -6.04
N VAL A 380 -20.22 -5.99 -6.59
CA VAL A 380 -18.80 -6.30 -6.42
C VAL A 380 -18.36 -5.31 -5.35
N ASP A 381 -17.82 -5.80 -4.25
CA ASP A 381 -17.12 -4.95 -3.31
C ASP A 381 -16.16 -4.07 -4.11
N ASP A 382 -16.10 -2.79 -3.81
CA ASP A 382 -15.30 -1.82 -4.57
C ASP A 382 -13.80 -2.20 -4.60
N TYR A 383 -13.37 -3.14 -3.77
CA TYR A 383 -11.96 -3.49 -3.62
C TYR A 383 -11.66 -4.98 -3.80
N SER A 384 -12.66 -5.88 -3.81
CA SER A 384 -12.43 -7.32 -3.91
C SER A 384 -13.57 -8.08 -4.54
N LEU A 385 -13.26 -9.04 -5.42
CA LEU A 385 -14.24 -9.99 -5.96
C LEU A 385 -14.65 -11.06 -4.94
N PHE A 386 -13.75 -11.47 -4.06
CA PHE A 386 -13.91 -12.68 -3.26
C PHE A 386 -14.52 -12.43 -1.89
N ALA A 387 -14.29 -11.27 -1.32
CA ALA A 387 -14.80 -10.93 -0.01
C ALA A 387 -14.91 -9.42 0.12
N PRO A 388 -15.96 -8.92 0.80
CA PRO A 388 -16.01 -7.52 1.16
C PRO A 388 -14.82 -7.18 2.05
N VAL A 389 -14.21 -6.02 1.82
CA VAL A 389 -13.21 -5.47 2.72
C VAL A 389 -13.88 -5.21 4.07
N SER A 390 -13.31 -5.74 5.14
CA SER A 390 -13.85 -5.51 6.47
C SER A 390 -13.70 -4.05 6.85
N SER A 391 -14.81 -3.39 7.13
CA SER A 391 -14.78 -2.03 7.69
C SER A 391 -14.38 -2.03 9.17
N LEU A 392 -14.38 -3.19 9.84
CA LEU A 392 -14.14 -3.29 11.26
C LEU A 392 -12.71 -2.97 11.65
N GLU A 393 -11.71 -3.50 10.92
CA GLU A 393 -10.31 -3.15 11.15
C GLU A 393 -10.08 -1.67 10.97
N HIS A 394 -10.60 -1.09 9.90
CA HIS A 394 -10.49 0.33 9.61
C HIS A 394 -11.16 1.21 10.69
N GLU A 395 -12.33 0.82 11.18
CA GLU A 395 -13.00 1.50 12.29
C GLU A 395 -12.19 1.40 13.59
N GLN A 396 -11.61 0.22 13.88
CA GLN A 396 -10.76 0.00 15.05
C GLN A 396 -9.46 0.80 14.93
N LEU A 397 -8.84 0.84 13.75
CA LEU A 397 -7.68 1.68 13.49
C LEU A 397 -8.00 3.16 13.75
N ALA A 398 -9.09 3.65 13.18
CA ALA A 398 -9.52 5.04 13.37
C ALA A 398 -9.81 5.36 14.85
N ALA A 399 -10.46 4.44 15.58
CA ALA A 399 -10.72 4.59 17.00
C ALA A 399 -9.43 4.59 17.82
N TRP A 400 -8.48 3.71 17.49
CA TRP A 400 -7.17 3.62 18.16
C TRP A 400 -6.34 4.89 17.92
N MET A 401 -6.21 5.35 16.68
CA MET A 401 -5.46 6.56 16.32
C MET A 401 -5.99 7.81 17.07
N ARG A 402 -7.30 7.93 17.30
CA ARG A 402 -7.91 9.08 18.02
C ARG A 402 -7.63 9.10 19.51
N ARG A 403 -7.15 8.02 20.09
CA ARG A 403 -6.84 7.94 21.54
C ARG A 403 -5.76 8.93 21.91
N LYS A 404 -5.89 9.53 23.09
CA LYS A 404 -4.91 10.52 23.59
C LYS A 404 -3.53 9.92 23.83
N ASP A 405 -3.47 8.71 24.42
CA ASP A 405 -2.23 8.00 24.69
C ASP A 405 -1.50 7.59 23.40
N VAL A 406 -2.25 7.22 22.36
CA VAL A 406 -1.69 6.93 21.01
C VAL A 406 -1.12 8.20 20.39
N ARG A 407 -1.87 9.29 20.39
CA ARG A 407 -1.39 10.57 19.84
C ARG A 407 -0.13 11.08 20.55
N GLN A 408 -0.02 10.85 21.86
CA GLN A 408 1.18 11.17 22.63
C GLN A 408 2.35 10.26 22.25
N ALA A 409 2.11 8.95 22.10
CA ALA A 409 3.13 7.98 21.69
C ALA A 409 3.65 8.21 20.25
N LEU A 410 2.78 8.72 19.37
CA LEU A 410 3.10 9.07 17.98
C LEU A 410 3.61 10.52 17.83
N HIS A 411 3.77 11.28 18.93
CA HIS A 411 4.23 12.68 18.93
C HIS A 411 3.37 13.62 18.08
N VAL A 412 2.04 13.35 18.00
CA VAL A 412 1.06 14.12 17.22
C VAL A 412 -0.01 14.79 18.09
N ASP A 413 0.21 14.92 19.38
CA ASP A 413 -0.73 15.56 20.31
C ASP A 413 -0.88 17.06 20.08
N HIS A 414 0.06 17.70 19.34
CA HIS A 414 -0.04 19.10 18.89
C HIS A 414 -0.80 19.25 17.57
N ALA A 415 -1.19 18.14 16.89
CA ALA A 415 -1.98 18.19 15.67
C ALA A 415 -3.26 19.00 15.90
N SER A 416 -3.60 19.83 14.92
CA SER A 416 -4.84 20.62 14.95
C SER A 416 -6.09 19.76 14.89
N THR A 417 -5.95 18.50 14.46
CA THR A 417 -7.05 17.53 14.37
C THR A 417 -6.97 16.48 15.47
N THR A 418 -8.14 16.12 15.99
CA THR A 418 -8.36 14.95 16.87
C THR A 418 -9.20 13.87 16.19
N THR A 419 -9.58 14.09 14.92
CA THR A 419 -10.48 13.25 14.12
C THR A 419 -9.69 12.62 12.98
N TRP A 420 -8.90 11.60 13.29
CA TRP A 420 -8.21 10.81 12.27
C TRP A 420 -9.23 9.88 11.55
N PRO A 421 -9.09 9.56 10.25
CA PRO A 421 -8.03 9.96 9.32
C PRO A 421 -8.24 11.34 8.66
N TYR A 422 -9.35 12.00 8.88
CA TYR A 422 -9.65 13.29 8.26
C TYR A 422 -9.72 14.39 9.30
N ALA A 423 -9.19 15.56 8.97
CA ALA A 423 -9.37 16.73 9.80
C ALA A 423 -10.86 17.14 9.89
N SER A 424 -11.29 17.63 11.04
CA SER A 424 -12.66 18.10 11.27
C SER A 424 -13.11 19.19 10.29
N VAL A 425 -12.17 19.99 9.78
CA VAL A 425 -12.40 21.06 8.78
C VAL A 425 -12.41 20.53 7.33
N GLY A 426 -12.23 19.23 7.15
CA GLY A 426 -12.21 18.60 5.84
C GLY A 426 -10.89 18.74 5.09
N PHE A 427 -10.90 18.24 3.88
CA PHE A 427 -9.76 18.12 2.97
C PHE A 427 -10.18 18.66 1.60
N ASP A 428 -9.33 19.50 0.98
CA ASP A 428 -9.61 20.11 -0.32
C ASP A 428 -8.51 19.71 -1.32
N TYR A 429 -8.91 19.11 -2.45
CA TYR A 429 -7.99 18.56 -3.45
C TYR A 429 -8.50 18.82 -4.87
N LEU A 430 -7.60 19.31 -5.72
CA LEU A 430 -7.85 19.50 -7.14
C LEU A 430 -6.97 18.53 -7.95
N LYS A 431 -7.59 17.57 -8.63
CA LYS A 431 -6.93 16.70 -9.59
C LYS A 431 -6.57 17.47 -10.85
N GLU A 432 -5.32 17.37 -11.30
CA GLU A 432 -4.82 18.16 -12.44
C GLU A 432 -4.54 17.29 -13.70
N TYR A 433 -4.30 15.97 -13.53
CA TYR A 433 -3.95 15.05 -14.61
C TYR A 433 -5.13 14.22 -15.10
N HIS A 434 -5.05 13.68 -16.34
CA HIS A 434 -5.99 12.71 -16.89
C HIS A 434 -5.74 11.28 -16.35
N ALA A 435 -5.85 11.11 -15.05
CA ALA A 435 -5.70 9.84 -14.33
C ALA A 435 -6.72 9.77 -13.20
N CYS A 436 -7.70 8.87 -13.27
CA CYS A 436 -8.88 8.81 -12.40
C CYS A 436 -9.52 10.20 -12.16
N ASN A 437 -9.56 11.01 -13.19
CA ASN A 437 -10.06 12.37 -13.18
C ASN A 437 -10.88 12.64 -14.43
N TRP A 438 -12.19 12.49 -14.32
CA TRP A 438 -13.15 12.56 -15.42
C TRP A 438 -13.79 13.96 -15.56
N ASN A 439 -13.15 14.99 -14.98
CA ASN A 439 -13.61 16.35 -15.04
C ASN A 439 -13.26 17.01 -16.38
N ASP A 440 -14.24 17.60 -17.06
CA ASP A 440 -14.06 18.32 -18.33
C ASP A 440 -13.19 19.58 -18.21
N SER A 441 -12.93 20.04 -16.98
CA SER A 441 -12.12 21.23 -16.68
C SER A 441 -10.69 20.90 -16.19
N ILE A 442 -10.13 19.77 -16.61
CA ILE A 442 -8.75 19.38 -16.25
C ILE A 442 -7.75 20.44 -16.72
N SER A 443 -6.87 20.87 -15.82
CA SER A 443 -5.90 21.94 -16.09
C SER A 443 -4.69 21.48 -16.92
N LEU A 444 -4.33 20.19 -16.84
CA LEU A 444 -3.20 19.61 -17.56
C LEU A 444 -3.70 18.55 -18.54
N ASN A 445 -3.43 18.75 -19.84
CA ASN A 445 -3.82 17.78 -20.87
C ASN A 445 -2.77 16.66 -21.03
N ILE A 446 -2.34 16.08 -19.91
CA ILE A 446 -1.38 14.97 -19.83
C ILE A 446 -1.84 13.93 -18.82
N SER A 447 -1.41 12.68 -18.98
CA SER A 447 -1.63 11.58 -18.06
C SER A 447 -0.34 11.08 -17.44
N MET A 448 -0.40 10.03 -16.62
CA MET A 448 0.80 9.43 -16.05
C MET A 448 1.65 8.72 -17.09
N ILE A 449 1.11 8.32 -18.23
CA ILE A 449 1.91 7.81 -19.37
C ILE A 449 3.01 8.79 -19.75
N ASP A 450 2.69 10.10 -19.83
CA ASP A 450 3.65 11.13 -20.17
C ASP A 450 4.71 11.33 -19.07
N VAL A 451 4.30 11.22 -17.81
CA VAL A 451 5.23 11.32 -16.68
C VAL A 451 6.16 10.10 -16.64
N TYR A 452 5.64 8.88 -16.83
CA TYR A 452 6.45 7.65 -16.87
C TYR A 452 7.53 7.71 -17.95
N LYS A 453 7.24 8.26 -19.15
CA LYS A 453 8.24 8.46 -20.22
C LYS A 453 9.44 9.30 -19.78
N THR A 454 9.25 10.20 -18.80
CA THR A 454 10.33 11.06 -18.29
C THR A 454 11.05 10.47 -17.09
N VAL A 455 10.40 9.62 -16.32
CA VAL A 455 10.90 9.09 -15.05
C VAL A 455 11.61 7.75 -15.24
N ILE A 456 11.03 6.82 -16.00
CA ILE A 456 11.57 5.46 -16.22
C ILE A 456 13.03 5.47 -16.68
N PRO A 457 13.46 6.28 -17.66
CA PRO A 457 14.85 6.28 -18.12
C PRO A 457 15.89 6.74 -17.08
N LYS A 458 15.44 7.29 -15.95
CA LYS A 458 16.28 7.83 -14.87
C LYS A 458 16.32 6.90 -13.64
N LEU A 459 15.55 5.83 -13.65
CA LEU A 459 15.44 4.87 -12.54
C LEU A 459 16.07 3.53 -12.91
N ASP A 460 16.58 2.82 -11.91
CA ASP A 460 17.08 1.47 -12.09
C ASP A 460 15.92 0.50 -12.37
N ARG A 461 14.70 0.81 -11.83
CA ARG A 461 13.55 -0.08 -11.93
C ARG A 461 12.22 0.67 -11.75
N THR A 462 11.24 0.29 -12.58
CA THR A 462 9.84 0.72 -12.46
C THR A 462 8.95 -0.50 -12.58
N TRP A 463 8.26 -0.90 -11.50
CA TRP A 463 7.29 -1.97 -11.54
C TRP A 463 5.89 -1.42 -11.36
N ILE A 464 4.99 -1.75 -12.30
CA ILE A 464 3.58 -1.41 -12.24
C ILE A 464 2.84 -2.73 -12.02
N TYR A 465 2.05 -2.82 -10.98
CA TYR A 465 1.39 -4.07 -10.63
C TYR A 465 -0.10 -3.88 -10.35
N ASN A 466 -0.87 -4.97 -10.45
CA ASN A 466 -2.30 -4.99 -10.14
C ASN A 466 -2.71 -6.32 -9.51
N GLY A 467 -3.69 -6.27 -8.62
CA GLY A 467 -4.54 -7.41 -8.36
C GLY A 467 -5.35 -7.75 -9.61
N ASP A 468 -5.34 -9.03 -10.02
CA ASP A 468 -6.02 -9.45 -11.27
C ASP A 468 -7.54 -9.48 -11.13
N THR A 469 -8.07 -9.37 -9.91
CA THR A 469 -9.49 -9.29 -9.59
C THR A 469 -9.92 -7.96 -8.99
N ASP A 470 -9.10 -6.92 -9.14
CA ASP A 470 -9.44 -5.57 -8.67
C ASP A 470 -10.60 -4.97 -9.49
N PRO A 471 -11.75 -4.68 -8.86
CA PRO A 471 -12.87 -4.01 -9.51
C PRO A 471 -12.73 -2.49 -9.54
N CYS A 472 -11.86 -1.92 -8.70
CA CYS A 472 -11.68 -0.48 -8.55
C CYS A 472 -10.83 0.09 -9.70
N VAL A 473 -9.62 -0.44 -9.89
CA VAL A 473 -8.70 -0.07 -10.96
C VAL A 473 -8.20 -1.33 -11.66
N SER A 474 -9.07 -1.87 -12.51
CA SER A 474 -8.84 -3.17 -13.16
C SER A 474 -7.55 -3.23 -13.98
N TYR A 475 -6.86 -4.37 -13.91
CA TYR A 475 -5.54 -4.58 -14.50
C TYR A 475 -5.49 -4.43 -16.02
N GLU A 476 -6.60 -4.66 -16.74
CA GLU A 476 -6.61 -4.50 -18.19
C GLU A 476 -6.31 -3.09 -18.63
N GLY A 477 -6.97 -2.12 -17.98
CA GLY A 477 -6.75 -0.72 -18.29
C GLY A 477 -5.34 -0.27 -17.94
N THR A 478 -4.82 -0.75 -16.80
CA THR A 478 -3.43 -0.48 -16.41
C THR A 478 -2.44 -1.09 -17.42
N ARG A 479 -2.63 -2.34 -17.82
CA ARG A 479 -1.82 -3.00 -18.86
C ARG A 479 -1.86 -2.25 -20.18
N LEU A 480 -3.04 -1.75 -20.57
CA LEU A 480 -3.20 -0.94 -21.79
C LEU A 480 -2.44 0.38 -21.67
N ALA A 481 -2.48 1.04 -20.51
CA ALA A 481 -1.71 2.26 -20.24
C ALA A 481 -0.20 2.00 -20.29
N VAL A 482 0.28 0.91 -19.68
CA VAL A 482 1.70 0.51 -19.73
C VAL A 482 2.18 0.32 -21.17
N LYS A 483 1.40 -0.36 -22.03
CA LYS A 483 1.72 -0.50 -23.46
C LYS A 483 1.83 0.85 -24.19
N GLN A 484 1.06 1.86 -23.78
CA GLN A 484 1.08 3.20 -24.37
C GLN A 484 2.28 4.03 -23.91
N ILE A 485 3.06 3.57 -22.91
CA ILE A 485 4.37 4.17 -22.59
C ILE A 485 5.35 3.97 -23.76
N GLN A 486 5.16 2.91 -24.57
CA GLN A 486 5.95 2.61 -25.76
C GLN A 486 7.43 2.29 -25.45
N ILE A 487 7.66 1.50 -24.41
CA ILE A 487 8.94 0.84 -24.14
C ILE A 487 8.81 -0.60 -24.65
N ASP A 488 9.79 -1.09 -25.38
CA ASP A 488 9.75 -2.41 -25.99
C ASP A 488 9.80 -3.52 -24.94
N GLU A 489 9.07 -4.62 -25.17
CA GLU A 489 9.18 -5.83 -24.35
C GLU A 489 10.58 -6.44 -24.54
N LEU A 490 11.17 -6.94 -23.46
CA LEU A 490 12.37 -7.75 -23.54
C LEU A 490 12.11 -9.02 -24.34
N ASP A 491 13.01 -9.43 -25.21
CA ASP A 491 12.92 -10.73 -25.87
C ASP A 491 13.00 -11.86 -24.82
N GLY A 492 12.00 -12.74 -24.82
CA GLY A 492 11.77 -13.72 -23.74
C GLY A 492 11.09 -13.16 -22.49
N GLY A 493 10.86 -11.85 -22.41
CA GLY A 493 10.23 -11.17 -21.30
C GLY A 493 8.70 -11.07 -21.36
N SER A 494 8.09 -11.66 -22.40
CA SER A 494 6.64 -11.63 -22.60
C SER A 494 5.86 -12.24 -21.44
N TYR A 495 4.55 -11.97 -21.43
CA TYR A 495 3.60 -12.40 -20.41
C TYR A 495 3.77 -13.87 -20.03
N ARG A 496 4.18 -14.12 -18.76
CA ARG A 496 4.52 -15.44 -18.25
C ARG A 496 4.28 -15.53 -16.74
N PRO A 497 3.95 -16.74 -16.19
CA PRO A 497 3.69 -16.89 -14.76
C PRO A 497 4.96 -16.69 -13.92
N TRP A 498 4.75 -16.18 -12.71
CA TRP A 498 5.76 -16.15 -11.66
C TRP A 498 5.24 -16.86 -10.41
N PHE A 499 6.17 -17.33 -9.56
CA PHE A 499 5.87 -18.17 -8.41
C PHE A 499 6.53 -17.62 -7.16
N TYR A 500 5.89 -17.83 -6.01
CA TYR A 500 6.43 -17.60 -4.68
C TYR A 500 6.32 -18.87 -3.85
N TYR A 501 7.05 -18.92 -2.72
CA TYR A 501 7.00 -20.07 -1.82
C TYR A 501 5.93 -19.83 -0.74
N HIS A 502 4.96 -20.75 -0.64
CA HIS A 502 3.96 -20.75 0.39
C HIS A 502 4.46 -21.50 1.62
N SER A 503 4.56 -20.83 2.78
CA SER A 503 5.02 -21.39 4.04
C SER A 503 3.89 -21.69 5.02
N ALA A 504 4.15 -22.55 6.01
CA ALA A 504 3.18 -22.86 7.05
C ALA A 504 2.76 -21.62 7.88
N ALA A 505 3.66 -20.65 8.07
CA ALA A 505 3.36 -19.41 8.78
C ALA A 505 2.22 -18.60 8.13
N SER A 506 2.01 -18.75 6.81
CA SER A 506 0.90 -18.08 6.11
C SER A 506 -0.47 -18.56 6.60
N ILE A 507 -0.59 -19.80 7.04
CA ILE A 507 -1.87 -20.40 7.42
C ILE A 507 -2.47 -19.72 8.66
N GLU A 508 -1.66 -19.34 9.63
CA GLU A 508 -2.13 -18.69 10.85
C GLU A 508 -2.76 -17.32 10.57
N VAL A 509 -2.05 -16.47 9.82
CA VAL A 509 -2.59 -15.15 9.46
C VAL A 509 -3.78 -15.25 8.52
N LEU A 510 -3.72 -16.17 7.53
CA LEU A 510 -4.85 -16.42 6.63
C LEU A 510 -6.06 -16.94 7.39
N ALA A 511 -5.87 -17.78 8.42
CA ALA A 511 -6.96 -18.25 9.27
C ALA A 511 -7.61 -17.13 10.08
N GLU A 512 -6.82 -16.20 10.63
CA GLU A 512 -7.33 -15.03 11.36
C GLU A 512 -8.02 -14.02 10.44
N LYS A 513 -7.48 -13.82 9.23
CA LYS A 513 -8.04 -12.93 8.21
C LYS A 513 -8.76 -13.67 7.07
N SER A 514 -9.35 -14.82 7.37
CA SER A 514 -10.00 -15.69 6.36
C SER A 514 -11.11 -15.01 5.55
N ALA A 515 -11.76 -14.00 6.13
CA ALA A 515 -12.78 -13.22 5.44
C ALA A 515 -12.21 -12.45 4.23
N LEU A 516 -10.93 -12.03 4.30
CA LEU A 516 -10.26 -11.31 3.20
C LEU A 516 -9.74 -12.25 2.12
N PHE A 517 -9.20 -13.41 2.50
CA PHE A 517 -8.52 -14.32 1.58
C PHE A 517 -9.42 -15.40 0.99
N GLY A 518 -10.61 -15.61 1.57
CA GLY A 518 -11.50 -16.69 1.21
C GLY A 518 -11.01 -18.09 1.63
N PRO A 519 -11.91 -19.06 1.74
CA PRO A 519 -11.60 -20.38 2.30
C PRO A 519 -10.61 -21.20 1.47
N ASN A 520 -10.58 -21.02 0.15
CA ASN A 520 -9.71 -21.79 -0.73
C ASN A 520 -8.23 -21.41 -0.65
N LEU A 521 -7.90 -20.22 -0.16
CA LEU A 521 -6.52 -19.76 -0.01
C LEU A 521 -5.87 -20.27 1.27
N VAL A 522 -6.68 -20.58 2.28
CA VAL A 522 -6.20 -21.12 3.56
C VAL A 522 -5.82 -22.60 3.47
N ALA A 523 -6.38 -23.32 2.47
CA ALA A 523 -6.21 -24.78 2.33
C ALA A 523 -5.15 -25.18 1.29
N GLN A 524 -4.29 -24.26 0.86
CA GLN A 524 -3.24 -24.59 -0.12
C GLN A 524 -2.08 -25.35 0.53
N ASP A 525 -1.52 -26.30 -0.22
CA ASP A 525 -0.33 -27.03 0.21
C ASP A 525 0.89 -26.09 0.26
N MET A 526 1.84 -26.42 1.16
CA MET A 526 3.12 -25.73 1.18
C MET A 526 3.91 -25.99 -0.12
N GLY A 527 4.68 -25.01 -0.56
CA GLY A 527 5.52 -25.11 -1.75
C GLY A 527 5.33 -23.95 -2.71
N ALA A 528 5.73 -24.17 -3.97
CA ALA A 528 5.59 -23.17 -5.02
C ALA A 528 4.12 -22.90 -5.35
N GLN A 529 3.72 -21.65 -5.27
CA GLN A 529 2.39 -21.16 -5.65
C GLN A 529 2.50 -20.11 -6.73
N MET A 530 1.54 -20.11 -7.66
CA MET A 530 1.46 -19.07 -8.68
C MET A 530 1.15 -17.72 -8.04
N GLY A 531 2.06 -16.76 -8.22
CA GLY A 531 1.90 -15.40 -7.73
C GLY A 531 1.06 -14.54 -8.68
N GLY A 532 1.15 -14.81 -9.97
CA GLY A 532 0.49 -14.08 -11.04
C GLY A 532 1.28 -14.16 -12.33
N GLU A 533 1.18 -13.12 -13.15
CA GLU A 533 1.86 -13.02 -14.43
C GLU A 533 2.80 -11.80 -14.44
N VAL A 534 3.87 -11.86 -15.23
CA VAL A 534 4.80 -10.76 -15.42
C VAL A 534 5.15 -10.55 -16.89
N THR A 535 5.22 -9.31 -17.31
CA THR A 535 5.85 -8.88 -18.57
C THR A 535 7.00 -7.95 -18.24
N ASP A 536 8.19 -8.27 -18.72
CA ASP A 536 9.36 -7.41 -18.59
C ASP A 536 9.59 -6.62 -19.88
N TYR A 537 9.89 -5.35 -19.71
CA TYR A 537 10.22 -4.40 -20.77
C TYR A 537 11.66 -3.91 -20.62
N GLU A 538 12.16 -3.22 -21.62
CA GLU A 538 13.43 -2.50 -21.54
C GLU A 538 13.41 -1.44 -20.43
N LEU A 539 14.56 -0.88 -20.08
CA LEU A 539 14.74 0.16 -19.06
C LEU A 539 14.24 -0.21 -17.65
N GLY A 540 14.18 -1.52 -17.34
CA GLY A 540 13.77 -1.98 -16.01
C GLY A 540 12.27 -1.81 -15.70
N LEU A 541 11.45 -1.55 -16.72
CA LEU A 541 10.00 -1.55 -16.58
C LEU A 541 9.47 -2.98 -16.53
N SER A 542 8.54 -3.27 -15.62
CA SER A 542 7.76 -4.51 -15.61
C SER A 542 6.30 -4.22 -15.30
N PHE A 543 5.41 -5.01 -15.92
CA PHE A 543 4.00 -5.07 -15.54
C PHE A 543 3.73 -6.42 -14.88
N VAL A 544 3.14 -6.40 -13.68
CA VAL A 544 2.95 -7.60 -12.84
C VAL A 544 1.49 -7.70 -12.43
N THR A 545 0.91 -8.91 -12.48
CA THR A 545 -0.38 -9.17 -11.84
C THR A 545 -0.20 -10.05 -10.60
N PHE A 546 -1.10 -9.88 -9.63
CA PHE A 546 -1.21 -10.74 -8.45
C PHE A 546 -2.49 -11.55 -8.53
N HIS A 547 -2.34 -12.86 -8.68
CA HIS A 547 -3.46 -13.77 -8.89
C HIS A 547 -4.40 -13.85 -7.69
N GLY A 548 -5.69 -13.61 -7.94
CA GLY A 548 -6.75 -13.62 -6.93
C GLY A 548 -6.65 -12.48 -5.93
N SER A 549 -5.94 -11.41 -6.23
CA SER A 549 -5.89 -10.21 -5.41
C SER A 549 -6.89 -9.15 -5.89
N GLY A 550 -7.51 -8.46 -4.93
CA GLY A 550 -8.22 -7.21 -5.16
C GLY A 550 -7.27 -6.01 -5.12
N HIS A 551 -7.84 -4.85 -4.79
CA HIS A 551 -7.19 -3.53 -4.86
C HIS A 551 -5.99 -3.37 -3.91
N MET A 552 -6.11 -3.77 -2.64
CA MET A 552 -5.03 -3.71 -1.65
C MET A 552 -4.19 -4.98 -1.72
N VAL A 553 -3.22 -5.00 -2.66
CA VAL A 553 -2.44 -6.22 -2.95
C VAL A 553 -1.66 -6.74 -1.74
N PRO A 554 -0.98 -5.89 -0.94
CA PRO A 554 -0.28 -6.39 0.25
C PRO A 554 -1.22 -7.00 1.30
N GLN A 555 -2.43 -6.47 1.44
CA GLN A 555 -3.44 -6.99 2.36
C GLN A 555 -3.99 -8.35 1.89
N PHE A 556 -4.30 -8.49 0.59
CA PHE A 556 -4.92 -9.69 0.03
C PHE A 556 -3.92 -10.81 -0.24
N ARG A 557 -2.66 -10.48 -0.57
CA ARG A 557 -1.60 -11.42 -0.95
C ARG A 557 -0.27 -11.11 -0.25
N PRO A 558 -0.24 -11.05 1.10
CA PRO A 558 0.91 -10.55 1.84
C PRO A 558 2.20 -11.32 1.57
N GLN A 559 2.14 -12.65 1.46
CA GLN A 559 3.33 -13.46 1.22
C GLN A 559 3.87 -13.29 -0.21
N ALA A 560 2.99 -13.28 -1.20
CA ALA A 560 3.37 -13.02 -2.60
C ALA A 560 3.96 -11.62 -2.76
N THR A 561 3.40 -10.64 -2.04
CA THR A 561 3.86 -9.25 -2.08
C THR A 561 5.21 -9.07 -1.40
N LEU A 562 5.47 -9.79 -0.30
CA LEU A 562 6.79 -9.78 0.33
C LEU A 562 7.87 -10.37 -0.61
N HIS A 563 7.57 -11.47 -1.32
CA HIS A 563 8.45 -12.02 -2.35
C HIS A 563 8.68 -11.03 -3.50
N PHE A 564 7.63 -10.39 -3.97
CA PHE A 564 7.71 -9.32 -4.98
C PHE A 564 8.62 -8.18 -4.51
N LEU A 565 8.44 -7.68 -3.28
CA LEU A 565 9.28 -6.63 -2.70
C LEU A 565 10.75 -7.05 -2.65
N GLU A 566 11.03 -8.25 -2.18
CA GLU A 566 12.39 -8.79 -2.12
C GLU A 566 13.06 -8.74 -3.49
N LYS A 567 12.38 -9.27 -4.53
CA LYS A 567 12.88 -9.26 -5.90
C LYS A 567 13.04 -7.83 -6.46
N PHE A 568 12.08 -6.97 -6.14
CA PHE A 568 12.13 -5.57 -6.52
C PHE A 568 13.36 -4.86 -5.92
N LEU A 569 13.59 -4.96 -4.64
CA LEU A 569 14.72 -4.31 -3.95
C LEU A 569 16.08 -4.87 -4.39
N LYS A 570 16.17 -6.18 -4.63
CA LYS A 570 17.38 -6.85 -5.09
C LYS A 570 17.67 -6.68 -6.59
N ARG A 571 16.81 -6.00 -7.34
CA ARG A 571 16.89 -5.86 -8.81
C ARG A 571 16.88 -7.21 -9.54
N GLU A 572 16.18 -8.18 -8.99
CA GLU A 572 16.00 -9.51 -9.57
C GLU A 572 14.69 -9.58 -10.37
N LYS A 573 14.56 -10.57 -11.26
CA LYS A 573 13.31 -10.84 -11.99
C LYS A 573 12.41 -11.74 -11.17
N LEU A 574 11.08 -11.62 -11.36
CA LEU A 574 10.09 -12.50 -10.71
C LEU A 574 10.06 -13.90 -11.31
N ALA A 575 10.37 -14.03 -12.60
CA ALA A 575 10.39 -15.30 -13.32
C ALA A 575 11.57 -15.33 -14.31
N PRO A 576 12.09 -16.53 -14.65
CA PRO A 576 13.08 -16.64 -15.71
C PRO A 576 12.52 -16.15 -17.04
N LEU A 577 13.39 -15.63 -17.90
CA LEU A 577 12.99 -15.29 -19.25
C LEU A 577 12.65 -16.56 -20.04
N MET A 578 11.65 -16.47 -20.90
CA MET A 578 11.37 -17.53 -21.87
C MET A 578 12.48 -17.58 -22.93
N PRO A 579 12.60 -18.69 -23.67
CA PRO A 579 13.47 -18.71 -24.84
C PRO A 579 13.12 -17.58 -25.82
N LEU A 580 14.17 -17.07 -26.49
CA LEU A 580 14.00 -15.98 -27.45
C LEU A 580 12.97 -16.31 -28.54
N ASN A 581 12.24 -15.31 -29.01
CA ASN A 581 11.19 -15.47 -30.02
C ASN A 581 11.67 -16.18 -31.29
N ALA A 582 12.88 -15.82 -31.77
CA ALA A 582 13.47 -16.49 -32.92
C ALA A 582 13.72 -18.00 -32.67
N THR A 583 14.21 -18.32 -31.48
CA THR A 583 14.43 -19.72 -31.05
C THR A 583 13.13 -20.48 -30.95
N LEU A 584 12.08 -19.87 -30.37
CA LEU A 584 10.75 -20.48 -30.27
C LEU A 584 10.13 -20.76 -31.63
N ALA A 585 10.32 -19.85 -32.61
CA ALA A 585 9.79 -20.02 -33.97
C ALA A 585 10.42 -21.20 -34.71
N ASP A 586 11.69 -21.46 -34.47
CA ASP A 586 12.47 -22.52 -35.15
C ASP A 586 12.44 -23.88 -34.44
N MET A 587 11.92 -23.94 -33.21
CA MET A 587 11.85 -25.20 -32.43
C MET A 587 10.88 -26.20 -33.07
N ASN A 588 11.33 -27.45 -33.20
CA ASN A 588 10.41 -28.54 -33.38
C ASN A 588 9.68 -28.87 -32.07
N ILE A 589 8.58 -29.60 -32.14
CA ILE A 589 7.70 -29.86 -30.98
C ILE A 589 8.40 -30.58 -29.83
N LYS A 590 9.39 -31.44 -30.12
CA LYS A 590 10.13 -32.15 -29.07
C LYS A 590 11.07 -31.23 -28.31
N ASP A 591 11.78 -30.36 -29.02
CA ASP A 591 12.71 -29.38 -28.44
C ASP A 591 11.92 -28.30 -27.69
N PHE A 592 10.77 -27.89 -28.22
CA PHE A 592 9.84 -26.99 -27.54
C PHE A 592 9.39 -27.57 -26.19
N HIS A 593 8.93 -28.82 -26.15
CA HIS A 593 8.50 -29.45 -24.89
C HIS A 593 9.67 -29.55 -23.89
N ALA A 594 10.88 -29.88 -24.36
CA ALA A 594 12.06 -29.95 -23.50
C ALA A 594 12.41 -28.59 -22.92
N ALA A 595 12.40 -27.53 -23.74
CA ALA A 595 12.67 -26.17 -23.30
C ALA A 595 11.62 -25.66 -22.29
N MET A 596 10.33 -25.92 -22.56
CA MET A 596 9.24 -25.50 -21.68
C MET A 596 9.24 -26.25 -20.34
N ASN A 597 9.57 -27.55 -20.35
CA ASN A 597 9.71 -28.30 -19.11
C ASN A 597 10.88 -27.75 -18.26
N ALA A 598 12.03 -27.48 -18.88
CA ALA A 598 13.17 -26.89 -18.18
C ALA A 598 12.83 -25.49 -17.61
N TRP A 599 12.16 -24.65 -18.42
CA TRP A 599 11.72 -23.33 -17.96
C TRP A 599 10.73 -23.44 -16.79
N ARG A 600 9.73 -24.31 -16.89
CA ARG A 600 8.75 -24.54 -15.82
C ARG A 600 9.44 -25.01 -14.54
N ASP A 601 10.35 -25.98 -14.65
CA ASP A 601 11.06 -26.55 -13.49
C ASP A 601 11.94 -25.49 -12.81
N GLU A 602 12.54 -24.58 -13.58
CA GLU A 602 13.27 -23.42 -13.06
C GLU A 602 12.31 -22.41 -12.41
N ALA A 603 11.24 -22.01 -13.09
CA ALA A 603 10.27 -21.02 -12.60
C ALA A 603 9.55 -21.48 -11.33
N SER A 604 9.20 -22.77 -11.24
CA SER A 604 8.48 -23.34 -10.10
C SER A 604 9.38 -23.83 -8.97
N SER A 605 10.71 -23.76 -9.11
CA SER A 605 11.66 -24.05 -8.02
C SER A 605 11.67 -22.95 -6.95
N ALA A 606 10.51 -22.38 -6.65
CA ALA A 606 10.38 -21.21 -5.79
C ALA A 606 10.96 -21.41 -4.37
N PRO A 607 11.58 -20.36 -3.82
CA PRO A 607 11.79 -19.09 -4.49
C PRO A 607 12.75 -19.24 -5.67
N TYR A 608 12.35 -18.75 -6.84
CA TYR A 608 13.23 -18.72 -8.00
C TYR A 608 14.53 -18.01 -7.63
N VAL A 609 15.63 -18.75 -7.65
CA VAL A 609 16.97 -18.22 -7.40
C VAL A 609 17.67 -18.12 -8.74
N ASN A 610 18.00 -16.91 -9.16
CA ASN A 610 18.82 -16.73 -10.35
C ASN A 610 20.18 -17.43 -10.13
N LYS A 611 20.57 -18.35 -11.01
CA LYS A 611 21.83 -19.13 -10.90
C LYS A 611 23.08 -18.28 -10.79
N GLU A 612 23.03 -17.04 -11.27
CA GLU A 612 24.12 -16.06 -11.08
C GLU A 612 24.28 -15.63 -9.61
N ASN A 613 23.28 -15.87 -8.77
CA ASN A 613 23.28 -15.55 -7.35
C ASN A 613 23.50 -16.77 -6.43
N GLU A 614 23.61 -18.00 -6.96
CA GLU A 614 23.90 -19.20 -6.15
C GLU A 614 25.23 -19.09 -5.38
N GLU A 615 26.20 -18.32 -5.86
CA GLU A 615 27.44 -18.05 -5.13
C GLU A 615 27.24 -17.17 -3.87
N ARG A 616 26.09 -16.47 -3.73
CA ARG A 616 25.69 -15.76 -2.52
C ARG A 616 24.86 -16.61 -1.55
N GLY A 617 24.82 -17.92 -1.77
CA GLY A 617 24.04 -18.95 -1.10
C GLY A 617 24.18 -19.03 0.41
N LYS A 618 23.56 -18.09 1.13
CA LYS A 618 23.29 -18.22 2.57
C LYS A 618 21.81 -18.12 2.93
N TRP A 619 20.91 -18.09 1.97
CA TRP A 619 19.49 -17.82 2.22
C TRP A 619 18.63 -19.06 2.44
N THR A 620 19.05 -20.23 1.99
CA THR A 620 18.32 -21.50 2.19
C THR A 620 18.40 -22.06 3.61
N SER A 621 19.23 -21.50 4.48
CA SER A 621 19.32 -21.91 5.90
C SER A 621 18.55 -21.01 6.86
N ALA A 622 17.89 -19.96 6.38
CA ALA A 622 17.12 -19.04 7.23
C ALA A 622 15.59 -19.24 7.12
N ILE A 623 15.15 -20.16 6.26
CA ILE A 623 13.72 -20.48 6.08
C ILE A 623 13.41 -21.93 6.50
N ASN A 624 14.43 -22.73 6.84
CA ASN A 624 14.26 -24.06 7.45
C ASN A 624 14.44 -24.00 8.96
#